data_78b283a4804ef3d007631db9738763d4
#
_entry.id   78b283a4804ef3d007631db9738763d4
#
_cell.length_a   1.000
_cell.length_b   1.000
_cell.length_c   1.000
_cell.angle_alpha   90.00
_cell.angle_beta   90.00
_cell.angle_gamma   90.00
#
_symmetry.space_group_name_H-M   'P 1'
#
loop_
_entity.id
_entity.type
_entity.pdbx_description
1 polymer ?
#
loop_
_entity_poly.entity_id
_entity_poly.type
_entity_poly.pdbx_seq_one_letter_code
_entity_poly.pdbx_strand_id
1 'polypeptide(L)'
;MAIKFQYNKTSLQQLEKQLKVRVRTLPIIKNKESALRMEVKRCKGDAAALDARLEKEIQAYEAMFALWNEFDASLIKVSDVHLGVKKIAGVRVPLLEKVDFEIRPYSLFNAPKWYADGLHLLKSLAHTAIEREFTVAKLNLLEHARKKTTQKVNLFEKVQIPGYQDALRKIKRFMEDEENLSKSSQKIMKSHQEKRKEAEA
;
A
#
# COMPACT_ATOMS: atom_id res chain seq x y z
N MET A 1 20.76 -8.78 -3.28
CA MET A 1 21.23 -8.76 -1.87
C MET A 1 21.68 -10.16 -1.51
N ALA A 2 22.96 -10.36 -1.20
CA ALA A 2 23.45 -11.65 -0.71
C ALA A 2 23.05 -11.83 0.75
N ILE A 3 22.48 -12.98 1.08
CA ILE A 3 22.15 -13.32 2.47
C ILE A 3 23.45 -13.73 3.15
N LYS A 4 23.81 -13.03 4.24
CA LYS A 4 24.97 -13.39 5.06
C LYS A 4 24.62 -14.59 5.93
N PHE A 5 25.44 -15.63 5.91
CA PHE A 5 25.27 -16.85 6.71
C PHE A 5 26.62 -17.48 7.03
N GLN A 6 26.64 -18.36 8.04
CA GLN A 6 27.76 -19.16 8.43
C GLN A 6 27.48 -20.64 8.12
N TYR A 7 28.52 -21.42 7.85
CA TYR A 7 28.39 -22.84 7.55
C TYR A 7 28.33 -23.66 8.86
N ASN A 8 27.22 -23.49 9.60
CA ASN A 8 26.98 -24.22 10.84
C ASN A 8 25.49 -24.55 11.02
N LYS A 9 25.22 -25.53 11.91
CA LYS A 9 23.85 -26.01 12.19
C LYS A 9 22.92 -24.92 12.76
N THR A 10 23.46 -23.99 13.53
CA THR A 10 22.71 -22.89 14.13
C THR A 10 22.21 -21.94 13.05
N SER A 11 23.08 -21.55 12.11
CA SER A 11 22.72 -20.70 10.96
C SER A 11 21.70 -21.40 10.05
N LEU A 12 21.86 -22.72 9.83
CA LEU A 12 20.88 -23.52 9.08
C LEU A 12 19.47 -23.38 9.68
N GLN A 13 19.33 -23.64 10.98
CA GLN A 13 18.06 -23.57 11.69
C GLN A 13 17.44 -22.14 11.67
N GLN A 14 18.27 -21.12 11.83
CA GLN A 14 17.83 -19.73 11.75
C GLN A 14 17.28 -19.38 10.37
N LEU A 15 17.98 -19.76 9.31
CA LEU A 15 17.55 -19.51 7.94
C LEU A 15 16.30 -20.29 7.59
N GLU A 16 16.15 -21.53 8.05
CA GLU A 16 14.91 -22.31 7.88
C GLU A 16 13.71 -21.64 8.54
N LYS A 17 13.86 -21.16 9.78
CA LYS A 17 12.81 -20.40 10.47
C LYS A 17 12.43 -19.12 9.69
N GLN A 18 13.44 -18.38 9.23
CA GLN A 18 13.22 -17.15 8.46
C GLN A 18 12.56 -17.41 7.11
N LEU A 19 12.95 -18.47 6.39
CA LEU A 19 12.31 -18.90 5.16
C LEU A 19 10.83 -19.27 5.40
N LYS A 20 10.57 -20.09 6.42
CA LYS A 20 9.22 -20.52 6.79
C LYS A 20 8.28 -19.34 7.09
N VAL A 21 8.77 -18.32 7.81
CA VAL A 21 8.01 -17.09 8.07
C VAL A 21 7.69 -16.36 6.76
N ARG A 22 8.66 -16.20 5.84
CA ARG A 22 8.47 -15.49 4.58
C ARG A 22 7.49 -16.20 3.65
N VAL A 23 7.61 -17.53 3.54
CA VAL A 23 6.70 -18.36 2.75
C VAL A 23 5.25 -18.24 3.28
N ARG A 24 5.07 -18.23 4.61
CA ARG A 24 3.73 -18.05 5.22
C ARG A 24 3.20 -16.64 5.06
N THR A 25 4.06 -15.62 5.08
CA THR A 25 3.65 -14.22 5.00
C THR A 25 3.37 -13.77 3.57
N LEU A 26 4.01 -14.39 2.58
CA LEU A 26 3.88 -14.04 1.16
C LEU A 26 2.41 -14.02 0.68
N PRO A 27 1.58 -15.05 0.90
CA PRO A 27 0.18 -15.02 0.47
C PRO A 27 -0.62 -13.90 1.16
N ILE A 28 -0.35 -13.60 2.42
CA ILE A 28 -1.02 -12.52 3.16
C ILE A 28 -0.72 -11.16 2.52
N ILE A 29 0.55 -10.93 2.14
CA ILE A 29 0.96 -9.68 1.49
C ILE A 29 0.39 -9.61 0.06
N LYS A 30 0.32 -10.74 -0.68
CA LYS A 30 -0.31 -10.81 -1.99
C LYS A 30 -1.81 -10.49 -1.92
N ASN A 31 -2.51 -11.04 -0.94
CA ASN A 31 -3.94 -10.71 -0.73
C ASN A 31 -4.14 -9.23 -0.39
N LYS A 32 -3.24 -8.65 0.44
CA LYS A 32 -3.26 -7.21 0.73
C LYS A 32 -2.99 -6.38 -0.54
N GLU A 33 -2.05 -6.78 -1.37
CA GLU A 33 -1.75 -6.10 -2.64
C GLU A 33 -2.94 -6.13 -3.59
N SER A 34 -3.60 -7.30 -3.72
CA SER A 34 -4.80 -7.46 -4.55
C SER A 34 -5.96 -6.59 -4.06
N ALA A 35 -6.20 -6.55 -2.75
CA ALA A 35 -7.21 -5.68 -2.15
C ALA A 35 -6.93 -4.20 -2.40
N LEU A 36 -5.67 -3.77 -2.24
CA LEU A 36 -5.26 -2.38 -2.54
C LEU A 36 -5.40 -2.05 -4.03
N ARG A 37 -5.09 -3.00 -4.92
CA ARG A 37 -5.25 -2.82 -6.38
C ARG A 37 -6.71 -2.61 -6.77
N MET A 38 -7.63 -3.40 -6.21
CA MET A 38 -9.06 -3.25 -6.47
C MET A 38 -9.58 -1.90 -5.96
N GLU A 39 -9.16 -1.49 -4.76
CA GLU A 39 -9.60 -0.24 -4.18
C GLU A 39 -9.04 0.99 -4.92
N VAL A 40 -7.79 0.94 -5.39
CA VAL A 40 -7.22 1.97 -6.28
C VAL A 40 -8.02 2.08 -7.58
N LYS A 41 -8.39 0.94 -8.20
CA LYS A 41 -9.21 0.94 -9.41
C LYS A 41 -10.57 1.60 -9.17
N ARG A 42 -11.22 1.28 -8.04
CA ARG A 42 -12.48 1.86 -7.64
C ARG A 42 -12.36 3.37 -7.43
N CYS A 43 -11.39 3.81 -6.63
CA CYS A 43 -11.17 5.24 -6.38
C CYS A 43 -10.84 6.04 -7.65
N LYS A 44 -10.18 5.43 -8.65
CA LYS A 44 -9.96 6.06 -9.95
C LYS A 44 -11.28 6.28 -10.71
N GLY A 45 -12.17 5.30 -10.66
CA GLY A 45 -13.52 5.44 -11.23
C GLY A 45 -14.34 6.53 -10.52
N ASP A 46 -14.29 6.54 -9.18
CA ASP A 46 -14.97 7.55 -8.37
C ASP A 46 -14.43 8.96 -8.68
N ALA A 47 -13.10 9.12 -8.78
CA ALA A 47 -12.48 10.41 -9.14
C ALA A 47 -12.89 10.89 -10.54
N ALA A 48 -12.87 9.99 -11.54
CA ALA A 48 -13.28 10.34 -12.89
C ALA A 48 -14.77 10.72 -12.98
N ALA A 49 -15.63 10.06 -12.20
CA ALA A 49 -17.05 10.43 -12.12
C ALA A 49 -17.26 11.81 -11.48
N LEU A 50 -16.48 12.13 -10.43
CA LEU A 50 -16.50 13.45 -9.80
C LEU A 50 -15.95 14.54 -10.72
N ASP A 51 -14.88 14.24 -11.47
CA ASP A 51 -14.35 15.17 -12.48
C ASP A 51 -15.40 15.49 -13.55
N ALA A 52 -16.09 14.48 -14.09
CA ALA A 52 -17.14 14.68 -15.09
C ALA A 52 -18.35 15.42 -14.52
N ARG A 53 -18.69 15.21 -13.23
CA ARG A 53 -19.76 15.95 -12.56
C ARG A 53 -19.35 17.41 -12.35
N LEU A 54 -18.15 17.66 -11.87
CA LEU A 54 -17.61 18.99 -11.64
C LEU A 54 -17.60 19.81 -12.94
N GLU A 55 -17.18 19.19 -14.04
CA GLU A 55 -17.17 19.83 -15.37
C GLU A 55 -18.57 20.26 -15.82
N LYS A 56 -19.58 19.43 -15.61
CA LYS A 56 -20.98 19.80 -15.89
C LYS A 56 -21.47 20.95 -15.01
N GLU A 57 -21.11 20.97 -13.73
CA GLU A 57 -21.48 22.04 -12.81
C GLU A 57 -20.77 23.34 -13.17
N ILE A 58 -19.51 23.28 -13.65
CA ILE A 58 -18.77 24.44 -14.17
C ILE A 58 -19.44 24.98 -15.44
N GLN A 59 -19.86 24.13 -16.38
CA GLN A 59 -20.59 24.56 -17.58
C GLN A 59 -21.91 25.27 -17.22
N ALA A 60 -22.64 24.77 -16.21
CA ALA A 60 -23.82 25.42 -15.69
C ALA A 60 -23.53 26.80 -15.06
N TYR A 61 -22.40 26.91 -14.36
CA TYR A 61 -21.89 28.16 -13.81
C TYR A 61 -21.55 29.17 -14.93
N GLU A 62 -20.85 28.72 -15.96
CA GLU A 62 -20.46 29.54 -17.12
C GLU A 62 -21.67 30.05 -17.89
N ALA A 63 -22.75 29.25 -18.01
CA ALA A 63 -23.99 29.69 -18.64
C ALA A 63 -24.65 30.91 -17.95
N MET A 64 -24.36 31.12 -16.67
CA MET A 64 -24.83 32.26 -15.86
C MET A 64 -23.77 33.36 -15.70
N PHE A 65 -22.66 33.31 -16.46
CA PHE A 65 -21.51 34.18 -16.27
C PHE A 65 -21.83 35.68 -16.19
N ALA A 66 -22.73 36.17 -17.03
CA ALA A 66 -23.13 37.57 -17.03
C ALA A 66 -23.79 38.02 -15.70
N LEU A 67 -24.46 37.11 -15.01
CA LEU A 67 -25.17 37.40 -13.76
C LEU A 67 -24.22 37.42 -12.54
N TRP A 68 -23.09 36.70 -12.59
CA TRP A 68 -22.15 36.60 -11.49
C TRP A 68 -21.46 37.91 -11.14
N ASN A 69 -21.42 38.89 -12.06
CA ASN A 69 -20.90 40.22 -11.77
C ASN A 69 -21.72 40.97 -10.72
N GLU A 70 -23.00 40.65 -10.57
CA GLU A 70 -23.92 41.24 -9.59
C GLU A 70 -23.97 40.43 -8.28
N PHE A 71 -23.31 39.24 -8.24
CA PHE A 71 -23.40 38.35 -7.11
C PHE A 71 -22.40 38.74 -6.00
N ASP A 72 -22.91 38.88 -4.78
CA ASP A 72 -22.05 39.07 -3.61
C ASP A 72 -21.47 37.74 -3.14
N ALA A 73 -20.20 37.51 -3.48
CA ALA A 73 -19.47 36.29 -3.10
C ALA A 73 -19.36 36.09 -1.56
N SER A 74 -19.60 37.15 -0.76
CA SER A 74 -19.59 37.07 0.69
C SER A 74 -20.82 36.39 1.30
N LEU A 75 -21.87 36.13 0.48
CA LEU A 75 -23.11 35.49 0.91
C LEU A 75 -22.95 34.02 1.29
N ILE A 76 -22.00 33.33 0.66
CA ILE A 76 -21.75 31.91 0.96
C ILE A 76 -20.31 31.69 1.38
N LYS A 77 -20.14 30.92 2.44
CA LYS A 77 -18.83 30.56 2.99
C LYS A 77 -18.84 29.10 3.41
N VAL A 78 -17.74 28.39 3.16
CA VAL A 78 -17.53 27.07 3.78
C VAL A 78 -17.14 27.34 5.22
N SER A 79 -17.97 26.90 6.16
CA SER A 79 -17.72 27.14 7.59
C SER A 79 -16.85 26.04 8.17
N ASP A 80 -17.16 24.74 7.90
CA ASP A 80 -16.37 23.64 8.39
C ASP A 80 -16.45 22.43 7.44
N VAL A 81 -15.41 21.59 7.49
CA VAL A 81 -15.33 20.35 6.72
C VAL A 81 -15.07 19.19 7.67
N HIS A 82 -16.08 18.39 7.94
CA HIS A 82 -15.97 17.26 8.85
C HIS A 82 -15.32 16.07 8.16
N LEU A 83 -14.20 15.61 8.75
CA LEU A 83 -13.39 14.53 8.23
C LEU A 83 -13.42 13.33 9.15
N GLY A 84 -13.80 12.20 8.60
CA GLY A 84 -13.62 10.90 9.22
C GLY A 84 -12.33 10.21 8.75
N VAL A 85 -11.93 9.16 9.44
CA VAL A 85 -10.81 8.31 9.04
C VAL A 85 -11.30 6.88 8.84
N LYS A 86 -11.20 6.39 7.61
CA LYS A 86 -11.50 5.00 7.27
C LYS A 86 -10.21 4.21 7.08
N LYS A 87 -10.21 2.96 7.57
CA LYS A 87 -9.08 2.04 7.38
C LYS A 87 -9.39 1.05 6.26
N ILE A 88 -8.63 1.10 5.16
CA ILE A 88 -8.79 0.24 3.99
C ILE A 88 -7.51 -0.58 3.81
N ALA A 89 -7.62 -1.91 3.88
CA ALA A 89 -6.47 -2.83 3.78
C ALA A 89 -5.27 -2.42 4.67
N GLY A 90 -5.55 -1.84 5.86
CA GLY A 90 -4.55 -1.37 6.80
C GLY A 90 -3.94 0.01 6.50
N VAL A 91 -4.48 0.74 5.51
CA VAL A 91 -4.13 2.13 5.20
C VAL A 91 -5.19 3.04 5.78
N ARG A 92 -4.80 4.07 6.52
CA ARG A 92 -5.72 5.12 6.98
C ARG A 92 -5.92 6.12 5.86
N VAL A 93 -7.16 6.34 5.47
CA VAL A 93 -7.55 7.28 4.41
C VAL A 93 -8.58 8.26 4.95
N PRO A 94 -8.55 9.53 4.52
CA PRO A 94 -9.58 10.49 4.88
C PRO A 94 -10.91 10.10 4.21
N LEU A 95 -11.99 10.35 4.92
CA LEU A 95 -13.36 10.24 4.46
C LEU A 95 -14.04 11.58 4.70
N LEU A 96 -14.60 12.16 3.66
CA LEU A 96 -15.46 13.33 3.81
C LEU A 96 -16.80 12.86 4.40
N GLU A 97 -17.16 13.38 5.57
CA GLU A 97 -18.44 13.07 6.22
C GLU A 97 -19.49 14.15 5.91
N LYS A 98 -19.12 15.41 6.07
CA LYS A 98 -20.04 16.54 5.88
C LYS A 98 -19.26 17.81 5.56
N VAL A 99 -19.87 18.66 4.77
CA VAL A 99 -19.41 20.04 4.52
C VAL A 99 -20.49 21.00 5.02
N ASP A 100 -20.14 21.85 5.93
CA ASP A 100 -21.06 22.87 6.44
C ASP A 100 -20.83 24.21 5.74
N PHE A 101 -21.93 24.79 5.29
CA PHE A 101 -21.94 26.08 4.62
C PHE A 101 -22.67 27.10 5.48
N GLU A 102 -22.08 28.26 5.63
CA GLU A 102 -22.69 29.40 6.24
C GLU A 102 -23.22 30.34 5.14
N ILE A 103 -24.52 30.64 5.17
CA ILE A 103 -25.17 31.56 4.24
C ILE A 103 -25.60 32.76 5.04
N ARG A 104 -25.12 33.96 4.67
CA ARG A 104 -25.56 35.20 5.28
C ARG A 104 -27.00 35.49 4.91
N PRO A 105 -27.84 35.95 5.86
CA PRO A 105 -29.19 36.35 5.56
C PRO A 105 -29.20 37.55 4.58
N TYR A 106 -29.98 37.44 3.50
CA TYR A 106 -30.17 38.49 2.51
C TYR A 106 -31.65 38.70 2.29
N SER A 107 -32.03 39.91 1.86
CA SER A 107 -33.43 40.26 1.60
C SER A 107 -33.88 39.73 0.24
N LEU A 108 -34.85 38.83 0.25
CA LEU A 108 -35.45 38.30 -0.98
C LEU A 108 -36.17 39.37 -1.84
N PHE A 109 -36.57 40.48 -1.24
CA PHE A 109 -37.25 41.58 -1.96
C PHE A 109 -36.28 42.49 -2.71
N ASN A 110 -35.05 42.66 -2.16
CA ASN A 110 -34.02 43.53 -2.74
C ASN A 110 -32.99 42.76 -3.57
N ALA A 111 -33.00 41.44 -3.52
CA ALA A 111 -32.06 40.61 -4.27
C ALA A 111 -32.67 40.15 -5.60
N PRO A 112 -31.87 39.97 -6.64
CA PRO A 112 -32.30 39.39 -7.89
C PRO A 112 -32.89 37.97 -7.68
N LYS A 113 -33.90 37.59 -8.43
CA LYS A 113 -34.62 36.31 -8.31
C LYS A 113 -33.68 35.10 -8.47
N TRP A 114 -32.63 35.20 -9.26
CA TRP A 114 -31.71 34.15 -9.56
C TRP A 114 -30.71 33.85 -8.40
N TYR A 115 -30.61 34.71 -7.34
CA TYR A 115 -29.69 34.51 -6.22
C TYR A 115 -29.88 33.17 -5.52
N ALA A 116 -31.10 32.68 -5.36
CA ALA A 116 -31.38 31.39 -4.74
C ALA A 116 -30.79 30.23 -5.56
N ASP A 117 -30.97 30.27 -6.87
CA ASP A 117 -30.42 29.26 -7.79
C ASP A 117 -28.90 29.35 -7.87
N GLY A 118 -28.35 30.56 -7.89
CA GLY A 118 -26.92 30.80 -7.85
C GLY A 118 -26.26 30.28 -6.58
N LEU A 119 -26.84 30.50 -5.41
CA LEU A 119 -26.38 29.94 -4.15
C LEU A 119 -26.41 28.42 -4.13
N HIS A 120 -27.47 27.82 -4.67
CA HIS A 120 -27.58 26.37 -4.77
C HIS A 120 -26.49 25.79 -5.69
N LEU A 121 -26.26 26.41 -6.83
CA LEU A 121 -25.23 26.01 -7.80
C LEU A 121 -23.83 26.12 -7.19
N LEU A 122 -23.50 27.24 -6.54
CA LEU A 122 -22.20 27.42 -5.85
C LEU A 122 -21.99 26.43 -4.73
N LYS A 123 -23.04 26.12 -3.96
CA LYS A 123 -22.97 25.11 -2.89
C LYS A 123 -22.71 23.73 -3.45
N SER A 124 -23.39 23.34 -4.54
CA SER A 124 -23.17 22.06 -5.22
C SER A 124 -21.74 21.97 -5.77
N LEU A 125 -21.30 23.00 -6.48
CA LEU A 125 -19.97 23.07 -7.08
C LEU A 125 -18.86 23.00 -6.01
N ALA A 126 -18.98 23.75 -4.93
CA ALA A 126 -18.04 23.71 -3.82
C ALA A 126 -18.01 22.34 -3.15
N HIS A 127 -19.17 21.72 -2.92
CA HIS A 127 -19.25 20.38 -2.33
C HIS A 127 -18.58 19.33 -3.24
N THR A 128 -18.89 19.35 -4.54
CA THR A 128 -18.30 18.40 -5.51
C THR A 128 -16.79 18.61 -5.66
N ALA A 129 -16.31 19.86 -5.63
CA ALA A 129 -14.89 20.18 -5.68
C ALA A 129 -14.13 19.65 -4.43
N ILE A 130 -14.71 19.85 -3.25
CA ILE A 130 -14.15 19.34 -1.98
C ILE A 130 -14.13 17.80 -1.98
N GLU A 131 -15.24 17.16 -2.35
CA GLU A 131 -15.33 15.70 -2.44
C GLU A 131 -14.30 15.11 -3.42
N ARG A 132 -14.11 15.77 -4.56
CA ARG A 132 -13.09 15.41 -5.55
C ARG A 132 -11.69 15.50 -4.96
N GLU A 133 -11.35 16.58 -4.25
CA GLU A 133 -10.04 16.78 -3.63
C GLU A 133 -9.72 15.67 -2.61
N PHE A 134 -10.67 15.33 -1.73
CA PHE A 134 -10.51 14.22 -0.80
C PHE A 134 -10.40 12.86 -1.48
N THR A 135 -11.13 12.64 -2.56
CA THR A 135 -11.04 11.40 -3.35
C THR A 135 -9.67 11.26 -4.00
N VAL A 136 -9.10 12.34 -4.53
CA VAL A 136 -7.74 12.37 -5.08
C VAL A 136 -6.69 12.15 -3.98
N ALA A 137 -6.82 12.79 -2.83
CA ALA A 137 -5.93 12.56 -1.68
C ALA A 137 -5.96 11.10 -1.21
N LYS A 138 -7.15 10.50 -1.10
CA LYS A 138 -7.36 9.08 -0.80
C LYS A 138 -6.70 8.19 -1.85
N LEU A 139 -6.87 8.49 -3.14
CA LEU A 139 -6.27 7.76 -4.25
C LEU A 139 -4.74 7.76 -4.14
N ASN A 140 -4.12 8.91 -3.91
CA ASN A 140 -2.67 9.06 -3.78
C ASN A 140 -2.11 8.22 -2.62
N LEU A 141 -2.78 8.22 -1.46
CA LEU A 141 -2.38 7.41 -0.30
C LEU A 141 -2.47 5.90 -0.60
N LEU A 142 -3.55 5.46 -1.26
CA LEU A 142 -3.73 4.06 -1.64
C LEU A 142 -2.72 3.61 -2.71
N GLU A 143 -2.44 4.44 -3.71
CA GLU A 143 -1.42 4.14 -4.73
C GLU A 143 -0.02 4.02 -4.13
N HIS A 144 0.34 4.92 -3.22
CA HIS A 144 1.62 4.84 -2.50
C HIS A 144 1.73 3.55 -1.69
N ALA A 145 0.69 3.20 -0.94
CA ALA A 145 0.63 1.96 -0.18
C ALA A 145 0.67 0.71 -1.08
N ARG A 146 -0.03 0.73 -2.22
CA ARG A 146 0.02 -0.33 -3.23
C ARG A 146 1.43 -0.50 -3.78
N LYS A 147 2.08 0.59 -4.24
CA LYS A 147 3.46 0.55 -4.76
C LYS A 147 4.43 -0.09 -3.76
N LYS A 148 4.39 0.35 -2.49
CA LYS A 148 5.21 -0.24 -1.41
C LYS A 148 4.90 -1.72 -1.17
N THR A 149 3.63 -2.12 -1.22
CA THR A 149 3.22 -3.52 -1.02
C THR A 149 3.68 -4.39 -2.19
N THR A 150 3.53 -3.93 -3.44
CA THR A 150 4.03 -4.63 -4.63
C THR A 150 5.56 -4.82 -4.59
N GLN A 151 6.31 -3.78 -4.19
CA GLN A 151 7.76 -3.89 -4.00
C GLN A 151 8.11 -4.96 -2.96
N LYS A 152 7.36 -5.01 -1.85
CA LYS A 152 7.57 -6.01 -0.80
C LYS A 152 7.26 -7.43 -1.27
N VAL A 153 6.18 -7.63 -2.05
CA VAL A 153 5.85 -8.91 -2.68
C VAL A 153 7.00 -9.36 -3.59
N ASN A 154 7.45 -8.49 -4.49
CA ASN A 154 8.55 -8.79 -5.41
C ASN A 154 9.86 -9.11 -4.68
N LEU A 155 10.17 -8.37 -3.63
CA LEU A 155 11.35 -8.61 -2.80
C LEU A 155 11.30 -10.00 -2.14
N PHE A 156 10.15 -10.40 -1.58
CA PHE A 156 10.01 -11.71 -0.94
C PHE A 156 10.07 -12.83 -1.96
N GLU A 157 9.33 -12.70 -3.06
CA GLU A 157 9.15 -13.76 -4.05
C GLU A 157 10.38 -13.97 -4.94
N LYS A 158 10.99 -12.88 -5.42
CA LYS A 158 12.07 -12.95 -6.41
C LYS A 158 13.48 -12.94 -5.81
N VAL A 159 13.64 -12.41 -4.60
CA VAL A 159 14.97 -12.21 -4.01
C VAL A 159 15.14 -12.99 -2.72
N GLN A 160 14.26 -12.77 -1.75
CA GLN A 160 14.49 -13.33 -0.41
C GLN A 160 14.25 -14.84 -0.38
N ILE A 161 13.09 -15.33 -0.83
CA ILE A 161 12.77 -16.76 -0.78
C ILE A 161 13.80 -17.58 -1.56
N PRO A 162 14.13 -17.28 -2.83
CA PRO A 162 15.18 -18.00 -3.56
C PRO A 162 16.55 -17.88 -2.89
N GLY A 163 16.90 -16.70 -2.40
CA GLY A 163 18.18 -16.48 -1.71
C GLY A 163 18.33 -17.31 -0.43
N TYR A 164 17.27 -17.45 0.38
CA TYR A 164 17.28 -18.32 1.55
C TYR A 164 17.37 -19.80 1.15
N GLN A 165 16.68 -20.22 0.11
CA GLN A 165 16.75 -21.60 -0.40
C GLN A 165 18.16 -21.96 -0.87
N ASP A 166 18.83 -21.05 -1.58
CA ASP A 166 20.21 -21.25 -2.03
C ASP A 166 21.21 -21.28 -0.87
N ALA A 167 21.05 -20.39 0.10
CA ALA A 167 21.88 -20.38 1.30
C ALA A 167 21.74 -21.70 2.10
N LEU A 168 20.51 -22.17 2.29
CA LEU A 168 20.25 -23.45 2.96
C LEU A 168 20.86 -24.63 2.22
N ARG A 169 20.77 -24.67 0.88
CA ARG A 169 21.38 -25.70 0.05
C ARG A 169 22.90 -25.74 0.21
N LYS A 170 23.54 -24.55 0.21
CA LYS A 170 24.99 -24.42 0.40
C LYS A 170 25.45 -24.92 1.78
N ILE A 171 24.74 -24.53 2.84
CA ILE A 171 25.06 -24.98 4.20
C ILE A 171 24.89 -26.50 4.33
N LYS A 172 23.79 -27.06 3.83
CA LYS A 172 23.54 -28.51 3.88
C LYS A 172 24.66 -29.29 3.18
N ARG A 173 25.00 -28.87 1.96
CA ARG A 173 26.08 -29.50 1.20
C ARG A 173 27.40 -29.43 1.92
N PHE A 174 27.78 -28.28 2.48
CA PHE A 174 29.00 -28.15 3.26
C PHE A 174 29.02 -29.09 4.49
N MET A 175 27.92 -29.19 5.22
CA MET A 175 27.80 -30.08 6.38
C MET A 175 27.89 -31.55 5.99
N GLU A 176 27.29 -31.94 4.84
CA GLU A 176 27.40 -33.29 4.29
C GLU A 176 28.84 -33.63 3.88
N ASP A 177 29.54 -32.69 3.24
CA ASP A 177 30.95 -32.84 2.86
C ASP A 177 31.85 -32.98 4.10
N GLU A 178 31.65 -32.17 5.16
CA GLU A 178 32.35 -32.25 6.42
C GLU A 178 32.14 -33.59 7.14
N GLU A 179 30.88 -34.06 7.15
CA GLU A 179 30.56 -35.39 7.74
C GLU A 179 31.22 -36.53 6.96
N ASN A 180 31.24 -36.48 5.62
CA ASN A 180 31.91 -37.48 4.79
C ASN A 180 33.41 -37.48 4.98
N LEU A 181 34.05 -36.31 5.10
CA LEU A 181 35.48 -36.18 5.41
C LEU A 181 35.79 -36.77 6.78
N SER A 182 34.99 -36.49 7.80
CA SER A 182 35.15 -37.04 9.14
C SER A 182 35.04 -38.59 9.15
N LYS A 183 34.02 -39.13 8.46
CA LYS A 183 33.86 -40.60 8.32
C LYS A 183 35.04 -41.25 7.59
N SER A 184 35.55 -40.61 6.53
CA SER A 184 36.71 -41.10 5.78
C SER A 184 37.97 -41.09 6.63
N SER A 185 38.21 -40.04 7.39
CA SER A 185 39.34 -39.92 8.34
C SER A 185 39.28 -40.99 9.44
N GLN A 186 38.09 -41.24 9.99
CA GLN A 186 37.89 -42.31 10.99
C GLN A 186 38.18 -43.69 10.42
N LYS A 187 37.75 -43.95 9.16
CA LYS A 187 38.02 -45.22 8.48
C LYS A 187 39.53 -45.44 8.26
N ILE A 188 40.24 -44.41 7.83
CA ILE A 188 41.71 -44.45 7.65
C ILE A 188 42.41 -44.73 9.00
N MET A 189 42.01 -44.03 10.09
CA MET A 189 42.55 -44.25 11.42
C MET A 189 42.34 -45.69 11.90
N LYS A 190 41.16 -46.25 11.73
CA LYS A 190 40.89 -47.67 12.06
C LYS A 190 41.76 -48.63 11.28
N SER A 191 41.88 -48.44 9.97
CA SER A 191 42.75 -49.27 9.14
C SER A 191 44.23 -49.19 9.56
N HIS A 192 44.72 -48.00 9.95
CA HIS A 192 46.08 -47.86 10.50
C HIS A 192 46.26 -48.56 11.86
N GLN A 193 45.27 -48.51 12.75
CA GLN A 193 45.29 -49.19 14.03
C GLN A 193 45.28 -50.72 13.88
N GLU A 194 44.49 -51.24 12.96
CA GLU A 194 44.43 -52.66 12.64
C GLU A 194 45.77 -53.16 12.11
N LYS A 195 46.38 -52.46 11.14
CA LYS A 195 47.68 -52.77 10.60
C LYS A 195 48.82 -52.74 11.68
N ARG A 196 48.75 -51.82 12.65
CA ARG A 196 49.71 -51.78 13.77
C ARG A 196 49.54 -52.97 14.67
N LYS A 197 48.35 -53.39 15.03
CA LYS A 197 48.08 -54.57 15.85
C LYS A 197 48.56 -55.87 15.17
N GLU A 198 48.38 -55.95 13.84
CA GLU A 198 48.89 -57.09 13.05
C GLU A 198 50.44 -57.12 12.99
N ALA A 199 51.09 -55.95 13.04
CA ALA A 199 52.57 -55.87 13.06
C ALA A 199 53.20 -56.10 14.46
N GLU A 200 52.44 -55.97 15.53
CA GLU A 200 52.83 -56.16 16.91
C GLU A 200 52.52 -57.60 17.46
N ALA A 201 51.78 -58.40 16.69
CA ALA A 201 51.42 -59.79 16.98
C ALA A 201 52.30 -60.77 16.20
#